data_d2a447d80789c99c507022dd27a2af80
#
_entry.id   d2a447d80789c99c507022dd27a2af80
#
_cell.length_a   1.000
_cell.length_b   1.000
_cell.length_c   1.000
_cell.angle_alpha   90.00
_cell.angle_beta   90.00
_cell.angle_gamma   90.00
#
_symmetry.space_group_name_H-M   'P 1'
#
loop_
_entity.id
_entity.type
_entity.pdbx_description
1 polymer ?
#
loop_
_entity_poly.entity_id
_entity_poly.type
_entity_poly.pdbx_seq_one_letter_code
_entity_poly.pdbx_strand_id
1 'polypeptide(L)'
;MRHPFRILFAALALAALPATAQDVYKIDPVHSEMAFTIRHLLAKTSGRFTKFAGEIHLDNKDITKSTVTVTIETASINTDSTMRDNDLRSPRFFDVAKYPTITFTSTAVKEVAKGKLEITGTFTMHGVTKQITFPITDAGTGPGMRPGSIVAGFIDGALTINRNDYGITAYSGMIGNDVAITLNVEADKVSGK
;
A
#
# COMPACT_ATOMS: atom_id res chain seq x y z
N MET A 1 7.33 -60.69 -42.49
CA MET A 1 6.13 -59.98 -42.05
C MET A 1 6.60 -58.83 -41.11
N ARG A 2 6.50 -57.60 -41.59
CA ARG A 2 6.94 -56.39 -40.82
C ARG A 2 5.69 -55.69 -40.29
N HIS A 3 5.53 -55.60 -38.96
CA HIS A 3 4.44 -54.86 -38.34
C HIS A 3 4.85 -53.37 -38.18
N PRO A 4 4.03 -52.40 -38.61
CA PRO A 4 4.30 -51.00 -38.37
C PRO A 4 3.85 -50.61 -36.94
N PHE A 5 4.77 -50.08 -36.17
CA PHE A 5 4.53 -49.52 -34.84
C PHE A 5 3.85 -48.14 -35.01
N ARG A 6 2.58 -48.03 -34.67
CA ARG A 6 1.85 -46.73 -34.67
C ARG A 6 2.11 -46.01 -33.34
N ILE A 7 2.89 -44.95 -33.40
CA ILE A 7 3.09 -44.06 -32.27
C ILE A 7 1.88 -43.11 -32.19
N LEU A 8 1.10 -43.24 -31.11
CA LEU A 8 -0.04 -42.40 -30.82
C LEU A 8 0.50 -41.14 -30.08
N PHE A 9 0.55 -39.99 -30.75
CA PHE A 9 0.82 -38.71 -30.11
C PHE A 9 -0.43 -38.25 -29.37
N ALA A 10 -0.44 -38.33 -28.04
CA ALA A 10 -1.44 -37.71 -27.21
C ALA A 10 -1.12 -36.22 -27.11
N ALA A 11 -1.89 -35.36 -27.80
CA ALA A 11 -1.81 -33.91 -27.65
C ALA A 11 -2.40 -33.52 -26.30
N LEU A 12 -1.56 -33.10 -25.37
CA LEU A 12 -1.98 -32.52 -24.08
C LEU A 12 -2.48 -31.09 -24.35
N ALA A 13 -3.80 -30.91 -24.44
CA ALA A 13 -4.43 -29.61 -24.55
C ALA A 13 -4.27 -28.87 -23.18
N LEU A 14 -3.36 -27.91 -23.12
CA LEU A 14 -3.25 -26.98 -22.01
C LEU A 14 -4.46 -26.06 -22.05
N ALA A 15 -5.48 -26.32 -21.22
CA ALA A 15 -6.61 -25.43 -21.04
C ALA A 15 -6.10 -24.13 -20.37
N ALA A 16 -5.99 -23.04 -21.13
CA ALA A 16 -5.77 -21.72 -20.59
C ALA A 16 -7.01 -21.34 -19.76
N LEU A 17 -6.84 -21.25 -18.43
CA LEU A 17 -7.86 -20.72 -17.56
C LEU A 17 -8.08 -19.25 -17.95
N PRO A 18 -9.34 -18.78 -18.07
CA PRO A 18 -9.60 -17.37 -18.34
C PRO A 18 -9.04 -16.55 -17.18
N ALA A 19 -8.06 -15.69 -17.46
CA ALA A 19 -7.63 -14.66 -16.53
C ALA A 19 -8.84 -13.75 -16.30
N THR A 20 -9.38 -13.72 -15.09
CA THR A 20 -10.38 -12.73 -14.71
C THR A 20 -9.71 -11.37 -14.81
N ALA A 21 -10.23 -10.50 -15.69
CA ALA A 21 -9.70 -9.15 -15.81
C ALA A 21 -10.00 -8.41 -14.51
N GLN A 22 -8.95 -8.09 -13.75
CA GLN A 22 -9.05 -7.22 -12.60
C GLN A 22 -9.23 -5.78 -13.06
N ASP A 23 -10.06 -5.02 -12.38
CA ASP A 23 -10.16 -3.59 -12.59
C ASP A 23 -8.94 -2.91 -11.97
N VAL A 24 -8.29 -2.03 -12.71
CA VAL A 24 -7.12 -1.27 -12.24
C VAL A 24 -7.58 0.11 -11.80
N TYR A 25 -7.20 0.48 -10.57
CA TYR A 25 -7.43 1.80 -10.00
C TYR A 25 -6.09 2.44 -9.66
N LYS A 26 -5.96 3.76 -9.91
CA LYS A 26 -4.81 4.56 -9.48
C LYS A 26 -5.20 5.39 -8.28
N ILE A 27 -4.40 5.33 -7.23
CA ILE A 27 -4.62 6.13 -6.02
C ILE A 27 -4.60 7.62 -6.38
N ASP A 28 -5.64 8.33 -5.97
CA ASP A 28 -5.73 9.79 -6.08
C ASP A 28 -5.11 10.43 -4.82
N PRO A 29 -3.94 11.07 -4.93
CA PRO A 29 -3.27 11.68 -3.79
C PRO A 29 -3.98 12.94 -3.26
N VAL A 30 -4.92 13.51 -4.03
CA VAL A 30 -5.69 14.69 -3.60
C VAL A 30 -6.80 14.31 -2.63
N HIS A 31 -7.43 13.14 -2.83
CA HIS A 31 -8.53 12.64 -2.01
C HIS A 31 -8.11 11.46 -1.12
N SER A 32 -6.80 11.23 -0.98
CA SER A 32 -6.25 10.19 -0.11
C SER A 32 -5.35 10.78 0.96
N GLU A 33 -5.22 10.07 2.08
CA GLU A 33 -4.38 10.48 3.19
C GLU A 33 -3.50 9.32 3.66
N MET A 34 -2.20 9.60 3.84
CA MET A 34 -1.23 8.74 4.50
C MET A 34 -0.61 9.51 5.66
N ALA A 35 -1.26 9.41 6.82
CA ALA A 35 -0.93 10.18 8.02
C ALA A 35 -0.29 9.30 9.09
N PHE A 36 0.41 9.95 10.00
CA PHE A 36 1.00 9.31 11.16
C PHE A 36 0.93 10.19 12.41
N THR A 37 1.00 9.54 13.57
CA THR A 37 1.09 10.22 14.86
C THR A 37 2.12 9.51 15.72
N ILE A 38 2.96 10.30 16.41
CA ILE A 38 4.00 9.80 17.30
C ILE A 38 4.02 10.62 18.61
N ARG A 39 4.37 9.99 19.72
CA ARG A 39 4.58 10.70 20.98
C ARG A 39 5.86 11.57 20.91
N HIS A 40 5.74 12.80 21.34
CA HIS A 40 6.86 13.71 21.55
C HIS A 40 6.78 14.26 22.99
N LEU A 41 7.74 13.87 23.84
CA LEU A 41 7.72 14.15 25.28
C LEU A 41 6.38 13.73 25.93
N LEU A 42 5.54 14.69 26.28
CA LEU A 42 4.25 14.50 26.95
C LEU A 42 3.04 14.68 26.02
N ALA A 43 3.25 15.03 24.76
CA ALA A 43 2.21 15.25 23.76
C ALA A 43 2.38 14.34 22.55
N LYS A 44 1.46 14.44 21.59
CA LYS A 44 1.55 13.78 20.29
C LYS A 44 1.85 14.81 19.20
N THR A 45 2.66 14.41 18.23
CA THR A 45 2.91 15.14 16.99
C THR A 45 2.38 14.32 15.85
N SER A 46 1.63 14.95 14.96
CA SER A 46 1.12 14.33 13.73
C SER A 46 1.87 14.85 12.52
N GLY A 47 1.83 14.08 11.46
CA GLY A 47 2.33 14.45 10.15
C GLY A 47 1.71 13.56 9.07
N ARG A 48 2.02 13.87 7.82
CA ARG A 48 1.59 13.12 6.65
C ARG A 48 2.66 13.14 5.58
N PHE A 49 2.54 12.24 4.61
CA PHE A 49 3.28 12.34 3.36
C PHE A 49 2.36 12.94 2.30
N THR A 50 2.86 13.97 1.57
CA THR A 50 2.06 14.72 0.61
C THR A 50 2.22 14.25 -0.83
N LYS A 51 3.20 13.34 -1.09
CA LYS A 51 3.44 12.78 -2.41
C LYS A 51 3.58 11.28 -2.33
N PHE A 52 2.62 10.60 -2.91
CA PHE A 52 2.58 9.15 -3.05
C PHE A 52 1.80 8.79 -4.32
N ALA A 53 2.02 7.58 -4.79
CA ALA A 53 1.28 6.99 -5.90
C ALA A 53 1.10 5.50 -5.62
N GLY A 54 0.11 4.89 -6.26
CA GLY A 54 -0.11 3.47 -6.14
C GLY A 54 -1.17 2.98 -7.10
N GLU A 55 -1.22 1.65 -7.25
CA GLU A 55 -2.22 0.98 -8.06
C GLU A 55 -2.90 -0.11 -7.22
N ILE A 56 -4.21 -0.24 -7.42
CA ILE A 56 -5.04 -1.29 -6.83
C ILE A 56 -5.60 -2.10 -8.00
N HIS A 57 -5.28 -3.38 -8.05
CA HIS A 57 -5.89 -4.32 -8.97
C HIS A 57 -7.03 -5.01 -8.21
N LEU A 58 -8.26 -4.58 -8.48
CA LEU A 58 -9.45 -4.99 -7.75
C LEU A 58 -10.16 -6.14 -8.49
N ASP A 59 -10.27 -7.29 -7.83
CA ASP A 59 -11.12 -8.38 -8.31
C ASP A 59 -12.51 -8.24 -7.68
N ASN A 60 -13.47 -7.78 -8.48
CA ASN A 60 -14.85 -7.55 -8.03
C ASN A 60 -15.65 -8.84 -7.75
N LYS A 61 -15.12 -10.01 -8.10
CA LYS A 61 -15.73 -11.32 -7.84
C LYS A 61 -15.18 -11.99 -6.60
N ASP A 62 -13.89 -11.73 -6.32
CA ASP A 62 -13.17 -12.32 -5.20
C ASP A 62 -12.13 -11.31 -4.70
N ILE A 63 -12.53 -10.49 -3.72
CA ILE A 63 -11.68 -9.44 -3.15
C ILE A 63 -10.32 -9.98 -2.66
N THR A 64 -10.25 -11.26 -2.30
CA THR A 64 -9.01 -11.88 -1.80
C THR A 64 -7.94 -12.04 -2.88
N LYS A 65 -8.31 -11.90 -4.15
CA LYS A 65 -7.39 -11.89 -5.30
C LYS A 65 -6.90 -10.49 -5.67
N SER A 66 -7.42 -9.47 -5.00
CA SER A 66 -6.98 -8.10 -5.23
C SER A 66 -5.57 -7.89 -4.73
N THR A 67 -4.88 -6.92 -5.35
CA THR A 67 -3.52 -6.53 -4.96
C THR A 67 -3.39 -5.02 -4.91
N VAL A 68 -2.47 -4.52 -4.08
CA VAL A 68 -2.14 -3.11 -3.99
C VAL A 68 -0.65 -2.89 -3.94
N THR A 69 -0.18 -1.87 -4.66
CA THR A 69 1.19 -1.36 -4.58
C THR A 69 1.15 0.12 -4.28
N VAL A 70 2.04 0.57 -3.40
CA VAL A 70 2.15 2.00 -3.02
C VAL A 70 3.62 2.38 -2.98
N THR A 71 3.93 3.56 -3.50
CA THR A 71 5.22 4.23 -3.35
C THR A 71 4.99 5.63 -2.81
N ILE A 72 5.70 5.96 -1.73
CA ILE A 72 5.65 7.27 -1.06
C ILE A 72 7.02 7.93 -1.24
N GLU A 73 7.05 9.20 -1.69
CA GLU A 73 8.25 10.02 -1.68
C GLU A 73 8.59 10.40 -0.23
N THR A 74 9.68 9.87 0.32
CA THR A 74 10.06 10.10 1.73
C THR A 74 10.28 11.59 2.02
N ALA A 75 10.82 12.34 1.07
CA ALA A 75 11.05 13.78 1.20
C ALA A 75 9.76 14.61 1.30
N SER A 76 8.59 14.03 0.96
CA SER A 76 7.29 14.70 1.01
C SER A 76 6.69 14.78 2.42
N ILE A 77 7.41 14.34 3.43
CA ILE A 77 6.99 14.42 4.84
C ILE A 77 6.69 15.86 5.22
N ASN A 78 5.53 16.04 5.83
CA ASN A 78 5.02 17.33 6.29
C ASN A 78 4.38 17.17 7.67
N THR A 79 4.88 17.93 8.63
CA THR A 79 4.38 18.00 10.01
C THR A 79 3.94 19.42 10.39
N ASP A 80 3.74 20.28 9.39
CA ASP A 80 3.40 21.69 9.51
C ASP A 80 4.48 22.51 10.29
N SER A 81 5.74 22.04 10.23
CA SER A 81 6.92 22.70 10.81
C SER A 81 8.14 22.47 9.92
N THR A 82 8.54 23.48 9.17
CA THR A 82 9.68 23.39 8.24
C THR A 82 10.97 22.95 8.93
N MET A 83 11.23 23.41 10.15
CA MET A 83 12.42 23.03 10.90
C MET A 83 12.41 21.53 11.24
N ARG A 84 11.29 21.00 11.71
CA ARG A 84 11.12 19.58 12.01
C ARG A 84 11.16 18.73 10.75
N ASP A 85 10.50 19.17 9.69
CA ASP A 85 10.49 18.44 8.41
C ASP A 85 11.89 18.32 7.81
N ASN A 86 12.73 19.37 7.94
CA ASN A 86 14.14 19.34 7.52
C ASN A 86 14.96 18.35 8.36
N ASP A 87 14.74 18.31 9.69
CA ASP A 87 15.40 17.32 10.56
C ASP A 87 14.94 15.89 10.20
N LEU A 88 13.65 15.68 9.98
CA LEU A 88 13.11 14.37 9.57
C LEU A 88 13.67 13.90 8.23
N ARG A 89 13.99 14.78 7.29
CA ARG A 89 14.62 14.43 6.01
C ARG A 89 16.11 14.10 6.14
N SER A 90 16.76 14.50 7.23
CA SER A 90 18.21 14.35 7.45
C SER A 90 18.63 12.89 7.66
N PRO A 91 19.95 12.57 7.58
CA PRO A 91 20.48 11.24 7.90
C PRO A 91 20.21 10.77 9.32
N ARG A 92 19.78 11.67 10.22
CA ARG A 92 19.40 11.33 11.58
C ARG A 92 18.06 10.58 11.67
N PHE A 93 17.20 10.77 10.67
CA PHE A 93 15.87 10.19 10.61
C PHE A 93 15.66 9.38 9.32
N PHE A 94 14.98 9.95 8.32
CA PHE A 94 14.63 9.21 7.10
C PHE A 94 15.78 9.09 6.10
N ASP A 95 16.83 9.94 6.20
CA ASP A 95 17.95 9.95 5.26
C ASP A 95 17.47 9.89 3.79
N VAL A 96 16.67 10.90 3.41
CA VAL A 96 15.94 10.88 2.13
C VAL A 96 16.87 10.86 0.92
N ALA A 97 18.13 11.28 1.07
CA ALA A 97 19.14 11.19 0.01
C ALA A 97 19.51 9.73 -0.28
N LYS A 98 19.53 8.88 0.74
CA LYS A 98 19.86 7.45 0.62
C LYS A 98 18.61 6.59 0.44
N TYR A 99 17.50 6.96 1.07
CA TYR A 99 16.25 6.23 1.07
C TYR A 99 15.10 7.12 0.57
N PRO A 100 15.05 7.41 -0.74
CA PRO A 100 14.13 8.40 -1.30
C PRO A 100 12.66 7.95 -1.26
N THR A 101 12.40 6.65 -1.08
CA THR A 101 11.05 6.09 -1.13
C THR A 101 10.76 5.16 0.04
N ILE A 102 9.49 5.14 0.44
CA ILE A 102 8.86 4.10 1.25
C ILE A 102 7.94 3.33 0.30
N THR A 103 7.95 2.00 0.37
CA THR A 103 7.13 1.17 -0.53
C THR A 103 6.32 0.14 0.24
N PHE A 104 5.15 -0.19 -0.31
CA PHE A 104 4.33 -1.32 0.13
C PHE A 104 3.84 -2.11 -1.07
N THR A 105 3.89 -3.44 -0.96
CA THR A 105 3.31 -4.37 -1.94
C THR A 105 2.55 -5.44 -1.18
N SER A 106 1.25 -5.57 -1.43
CA SER A 106 0.45 -6.61 -0.79
C SER A 106 0.88 -8.01 -1.25
N THR A 107 0.81 -8.96 -0.33
CA THR A 107 1.04 -10.38 -0.59
C THR A 107 -0.21 -11.21 -0.32
N ALA A 108 -1.15 -10.68 0.46
CA ALA A 108 -2.44 -11.30 0.70
C ALA A 108 -3.48 -10.23 1.08
N VAL A 109 -4.71 -10.49 0.66
CA VAL A 109 -5.91 -9.77 1.08
C VAL A 109 -6.87 -10.81 1.67
N LYS A 110 -7.40 -10.55 2.85
CA LYS A 110 -8.35 -11.42 3.53
C LYS A 110 -9.58 -10.61 3.93
N GLU A 111 -10.75 -11.08 3.57
CA GLU A 111 -12.00 -10.53 4.09
C GLU A 111 -12.33 -11.21 5.42
N VAL A 112 -12.29 -10.44 6.52
CA VAL A 112 -12.55 -10.94 7.89
C VAL A 112 -14.00 -10.78 8.29
N ALA A 113 -14.69 -9.83 7.68
CA ALA A 113 -16.15 -9.62 7.71
C ALA A 113 -16.53 -8.82 6.46
N LYS A 114 -17.81 -8.76 6.13
CA LYS A 114 -18.27 -8.03 4.93
C LYS A 114 -17.73 -6.60 4.90
N GLY A 115 -16.91 -6.30 3.87
CA GLY A 115 -16.25 -5.02 3.69
C GLY A 115 -15.13 -4.71 4.71
N LYS A 116 -14.76 -5.64 5.58
CA LYS A 116 -13.64 -5.50 6.50
C LYS A 116 -12.49 -6.38 6.03
N LEU A 117 -11.42 -5.76 5.61
CA LEU A 117 -10.27 -6.42 5.01
C LEU A 117 -9.08 -6.41 5.98
N GLU A 118 -8.26 -7.43 5.89
CA GLU A 118 -6.94 -7.51 6.48
C GLU A 118 -5.94 -7.63 5.32
N ILE A 119 -5.08 -6.63 5.18
CA ILE A 119 -4.08 -6.55 4.10
C ILE A 119 -2.72 -6.92 4.68
N THR A 120 -2.11 -7.96 4.14
CA THR A 120 -0.73 -8.35 4.47
C THR A 120 0.18 -8.01 3.30
N GLY A 121 1.38 -7.50 3.58
CA GLY A 121 2.31 -7.15 2.51
C GLY A 121 3.71 -6.84 2.99
N THR A 122 4.58 -6.64 2.02
CA THR A 122 5.97 -6.26 2.19
C THR A 122 6.07 -4.74 2.26
N PHE A 123 6.53 -4.22 3.39
CA PHE A 123 6.74 -2.80 3.64
C PHE A 123 8.25 -2.52 3.77
N THR A 124 8.74 -1.58 2.97
CA THR A 124 10.14 -1.17 2.98
C THR A 124 10.24 0.31 3.35
N MET A 125 10.97 0.61 4.42
CA MET A 125 11.24 1.96 4.87
C MET A 125 12.69 2.04 5.38
N HIS A 126 13.40 3.14 5.07
CA HIS A 126 14.78 3.37 5.50
C HIS A 126 15.72 2.19 5.20
N GLY A 127 15.53 1.52 4.04
CA GLY A 127 16.31 0.35 3.61
C GLY A 127 15.99 -0.97 4.31
N VAL A 128 15.05 -0.98 5.26
CA VAL A 128 14.63 -2.19 5.98
C VAL A 128 13.28 -2.65 5.46
N THR A 129 13.19 -3.95 5.12
CA THR A 129 11.98 -4.59 4.61
C THR A 129 11.39 -5.51 5.67
N LYS A 130 10.09 -5.35 5.95
CA LYS A 130 9.34 -6.22 6.86
C LYS A 130 7.97 -6.58 6.28
N GLN A 131 7.43 -7.71 6.68
CA GLN A 131 6.03 -8.01 6.46
C GLN A 131 5.20 -7.29 7.52
N ILE A 132 4.16 -6.60 7.08
CA ILE A 132 3.18 -5.96 7.96
C ILE A 132 1.77 -6.43 7.57
N THR A 133 0.86 -6.35 8.53
CA THR A 133 -0.56 -6.63 8.34
C THR A 133 -1.37 -5.53 9.00
N PHE A 134 -2.40 -5.05 8.32
CA PHE A 134 -3.28 -4.02 8.87
C PHE A 134 -4.72 -4.19 8.39
N PRO A 135 -5.70 -3.81 9.23
CA PRO A 135 -7.10 -3.76 8.84
C PRO A 135 -7.37 -2.53 7.97
N ILE A 136 -8.32 -2.65 7.07
CA ILE A 136 -8.90 -1.53 6.30
C ILE A 136 -10.35 -1.86 5.95
N THR A 137 -11.17 -0.84 5.77
CA THR A 137 -12.57 -1.01 5.35
C THR A 137 -12.67 -0.72 3.86
N ASP A 138 -13.21 -1.67 3.11
CA ASP A 138 -13.67 -1.45 1.73
C ASP A 138 -14.98 -0.66 1.79
N ALA A 139 -14.93 0.59 1.35
CA ALA A 139 -16.08 1.48 1.26
C ALA A 139 -16.87 1.27 -0.05
N GLY A 140 -16.37 0.39 -0.92
CA GLY A 140 -16.98 0.04 -2.20
C GLY A 140 -16.53 0.90 -3.36
N THR A 141 -17.25 0.74 -4.48
CA THR A 141 -17.01 1.49 -5.72
C THR A 141 -18.26 2.32 -6.05
N GLY A 142 -18.05 3.47 -6.68
CA GLY A 142 -19.15 4.37 -7.05
C GLY A 142 -18.78 5.32 -8.19
N PRO A 143 -19.73 6.15 -8.64
CA PRO A 143 -19.45 7.18 -9.63
C PRO A 143 -18.48 8.22 -9.05
N GLY A 144 -17.47 8.60 -9.82
CA GLY A 144 -16.61 9.72 -9.48
C GLY A 144 -17.20 11.07 -9.93
N MET A 145 -16.49 12.15 -9.65
CA MET A 145 -16.96 13.51 -9.96
C MET A 145 -17.00 13.82 -11.46
N ARG A 146 -16.17 13.18 -12.25
CA ARG A 146 -16.17 13.34 -13.72
C ARG A 146 -17.21 12.40 -14.34
N PRO A 147 -18.00 12.87 -15.35
CA PRO A 147 -18.95 12.01 -16.04
C PRO A 147 -18.31 10.71 -16.55
N GLY A 148 -18.86 9.57 -16.16
CA GLY A 148 -18.36 8.24 -16.57
C GLY A 148 -17.14 7.73 -15.80
N SER A 149 -16.57 8.50 -14.86
CA SER A 149 -15.52 8.00 -13.98
C SER A 149 -16.09 7.11 -12.87
N ILE A 150 -15.30 6.17 -12.42
CA ILE A 150 -15.60 5.27 -11.28
C ILE A 150 -14.45 5.39 -10.30
N VAL A 151 -14.79 5.46 -9.01
CA VAL A 151 -13.82 5.46 -7.92
C VAL A 151 -14.02 4.26 -7.01
N ALA A 152 -12.97 3.84 -6.33
CA ALA A 152 -12.98 2.88 -5.24
C ALA A 152 -12.49 3.57 -3.97
N GLY A 153 -13.14 3.30 -2.83
CA GLY A 153 -12.80 3.88 -1.54
C GLY A 153 -12.34 2.81 -0.54
N PHE A 154 -11.26 3.10 0.19
CA PHE A 154 -10.74 2.28 1.30
C PHE A 154 -10.44 3.20 2.47
N ILE A 155 -11.11 2.98 3.60
CA ILE A 155 -11.07 3.89 4.75
C ILE A 155 -10.70 3.17 6.04
N ASP A 156 -10.33 3.94 7.06
CA ASP A 156 -10.03 3.45 8.41
C ASP A 156 -8.85 2.45 8.45
N GLY A 157 -7.95 2.50 7.47
CA GLY A 157 -6.71 1.73 7.54
C GLY A 157 -5.85 2.20 8.72
N ALA A 158 -5.46 1.27 9.60
CA ALA A 158 -4.73 1.62 10.80
C ALA A 158 -3.69 0.56 11.16
N LEU A 159 -2.46 1.01 11.45
CA LEU A 159 -1.42 0.14 11.97
C LEU A 159 -0.46 0.93 12.87
N THR A 160 0.28 0.20 13.69
CA THR A 160 1.38 0.77 14.48
C THR A 160 2.67 0.06 14.09
N ILE A 161 3.71 0.83 13.81
CA ILE A 161 5.07 0.32 13.58
C ILE A 161 6.01 0.87 14.63
N ASN A 162 7.06 0.13 14.96
CA ASN A 162 8.17 0.62 15.78
C ASN A 162 9.25 1.18 14.85
N ARG A 163 9.53 2.49 14.94
CA ARG A 163 10.53 3.15 14.09
C ARG A 163 11.96 2.61 14.26
N ASN A 164 12.29 2.09 15.45
CA ASN A 164 13.60 1.51 15.70
C ASN A 164 13.82 0.23 14.88
N ASP A 165 12.76 -0.48 14.56
CA ASP A 165 12.78 -1.65 13.71
C ASP A 165 13.24 -1.37 12.28
N TYR A 166 13.23 -0.11 11.89
CA TYR A 166 13.69 0.41 10.60
C TYR A 166 14.95 1.26 10.73
N GLY A 167 15.65 1.18 11.88
CA GLY A 167 16.91 1.89 12.11
C GLY A 167 16.76 3.39 12.40
N ILE A 168 15.55 3.91 12.57
CA ILE A 168 15.30 5.33 12.93
C ILE A 168 15.27 5.45 14.44
N THR A 169 16.42 5.67 15.07
CA THR A 169 16.61 5.61 16.53
C THR A 169 16.89 6.95 17.20
N ALA A 170 16.93 8.04 16.44
CA ALA A 170 17.24 9.37 16.99
C ALA A 170 16.30 9.77 18.13
N TYR A 171 16.83 10.51 19.11
CA TYR A 171 16.11 11.05 20.28
C TYR A 171 15.34 9.98 21.07
N SER A 172 15.94 8.79 21.25
CA SER A 172 15.38 7.75 22.10
C SER A 172 15.05 8.29 23.50
N GLY A 173 13.88 7.93 24.02
CA GLY A 173 13.36 8.43 25.30
C GLY A 173 12.59 9.77 25.21
N MET A 174 12.93 10.65 24.27
CA MET A 174 12.22 11.92 24.04
C MET A 174 11.09 11.75 23.01
N ILE A 175 11.37 11.02 21.94
CA ILE A 175 10.40 10.67 20.89
C ILE A 175 9.99 9.22 21.09
N GLY A 176 8.70 8.93 21.00
CA GLY A 176 8.15 7.57 21.08
C GLY A 176 8.74 6.66 19.99
N ASN A 177 8.73 5.37 20.25
CA ASN A 177 9.17 4.39 19.26
C ASN A 177 8.03 3.94 18.36
N ASP A 178 6.82 3.91 18.91
CA ASP A 178 5.63 3.48 18.20
C ASP A 178 5.03 4.65 17.41
N VAL A 179 4.85 4.42 16.13
CA VAL A 179 4.26 5.35 15.18
C VAL A 179 2.91 4.78 14.76
N ALA A 180 1.83 5.43 15.14
CA ALA A 180 0.50 5.11 14.68
C ALA A 180 0.30 5.69 13.27
N ILE A 181 -0.11 4.85 12.33
CA ILE A 181 -0.35 5.21 10.92
C ILE A 181 -1.83 5.08 10.63
N THR A 182 -2.39 6.04 9.92
CA THR A 182 -3.76 6.02 9.41
C THR A 182 -3.77 6.20 7.90
N LEU A 183 -4.65 5.44 7.24
CA LEU A 183 -4.74 5.39 5.79
C LEU A 183 -6.21 5.58 5.37
N ASN A 184 -6.46 6.56 4.50
CA ASN A 184 -7.71 6.71 3.80
C ASN A 184 -7.38 6.89 2.32
N VAL A 185 -7.98 6.08 1.46
CA VAL A 185 -7.61 6.00 0.05
C VAL A 185 -8.85 6.10 -0.82
N GLU A 186 -8.83 7.03 -1.75
CA GLU A 186 -9.68 7.05 -2.94
C GLU A 186 -8.82 6.73 -4.16
N ALA A 187 -9.36 5.96 -5.09
CA ALA A 187 -8.63 5.58 -6.29
C ALA A 187 -9.54 5.63 -7.52
N ASP A 188 -9.05 6.27 -8.58
CA ASP A 188 -9.74 6.40 -9.87
C ASP A 188 -9.55 5.13 -10.71
N LYS A 189 -10.65 4.59 -11.25
CA LYS A 189 -10.59 3.48 -12.20
C LYS A 189 -9.87 3.91 -13.48
N VAL A 190 -8.86 3.14 -13.87
CA VAL A 190 -8.18 3.33 -15.16
C VAL A 190 -9.12 2.86 -16.26
N SER A 191 -9.57 3.78 -17.12
CA SER A 191 -10.36 3.42 -18.29
C SER A 191 -9.52 2.53 -19.20
N GLY A 192 -10.00 1.33 -19.51
CA GLY A 192 -9.39 0.49 -20.54
C GLY A 192 -9.35 1.23 -21.87
N LYS A 193 -8.22 1.18 -22.54
CA LYS A 193 -8.11 1.62 -23.95
C LYS A 193 -8.79 0.63 -24.84
#